data_bf51dbfc3aa91c4c401658f337dbe079
#
_entry.id   bf51dbfc3aa91c4c401658f337dbe079
#
_cell.length_a   1.000
_cell.length_b   1.000
_cell.length_c   1.000
_cell.angle_alpha   90.00
_cell.angle_beta   90.00
_cell.angle_gamma   90.00
#
_symmetry.space_group_name_H-M   'P 1'
#
loop_
_entity.id
_entity.type
_entity.pdbx_description
1 polymer ?
#
loop_
_entity_poly.entity_id
_entity_poly.type
_entity_poly.pdbx_seq_one_letter_code
_entity_poly.pdbx_strand_id
1 'polypeptide(L)'
;MAAIPPSGRQFVISHDRQEAVVTEVGAGLRSYRIGDVDILDGYAEDEMCTVARGAPLIPWPNRLAEGRYEFMGVSYQTAITEPAQNNAIHGLTRWMNWEGEQTSGNEVRMSLLLHPQEGYPFTLALAIHYRLDERGLSVRTTATNAGAQPLPYGAGQHPYLTLGTDRVDAITLRLPALLSMEVDARQIPTGRLIQVKETEFDFLDPRPIGSTRLDTAFTSLVPDTDGLTRIVLTSGERRSTLWMDAAYSYVMVFTGDTIPQAGRRRKGLGLEPMTCAPNAFRSGAGLIRLAPGASATSAWGIFAVV
;
A
#
# COMPACT_ATOMS: atom_id res chain seq x y z
N MET A 1 -26.01 23.89 -1.28
CA MET A 1 -24.61 23.54 -1.56
C MET A 1 -24.55 22.05 -1.85
N ALA A 2 -23.80 21.62 -2.87
CA ALA A 2 -23.56 20.18 -3.06
C ALA A 2 -22.83 19.62 -1.83
N ALA A 3 -23.12 18.36 -1.47
CA ALA A 3 -22.42 17.69 -0.38
C ALA A 3 -20.93 17.54 -0.73
N ILE A 4 -20.06 17.77 0.25
CA ILE A 4 -18.62 17.51 0.07
C ILE A 4 -18.41 16.01 0.13
N PRO A 5 -17.71 15.39 -0.85
CA PRO A 5 -17.39 13.97 -0.81
C PRO A 5 -16.62 13.59 0.47
N PRO A 6 -16.87 12.42 1.08
CA PRO A 6 -16.17 11.99 2.29
C PRO A 6 -14.63 11.93 2.14
N SER A 7 -14.13 11.72 0.91
CA SER A 7 -12.70 11.71 0.59
C SER A 7 -12.16 13.06 0.08
N GLY A 8 -12.95 14.14 0.22
CA GLY A 8 -12.56 15.49 -0.19
C GLY A 8 -12.56 15.69 -1.70
N ARG A 9 -11.75 16.65 -2.19
CA ARG A 9 -11.59 16.89 -3.62
C ARG A 9 -11.06 15.67 -4.33
N GLN A 10 -11.50 15.50 -5.59
CA GLN A 10 -11.11 14.42 -6.47
C GLN A 10 -10.19 14.96 -7.57
N PHE A 11 -8.99 14.42 -7.68
CA PHE A 11 -8.03 14.76 -8.72
C PHE A 11 -8.05 13.69 -9.79
N VAL A 12 -8.63 13.99 -10.94
CA VAL A 12 -8.72 13.07 -12.07
C VAL A 12 -7.52 13.27 -12.97
N ILE A 13 -6.75 12.22 -13.21
CA ILE A 13 -5.67 12.18 -14.19
C ILE A 13 -6.00 11.16 -15.27
N SER A 14 -5.62 11.45 -16.52
CA SER A 14 -5.93 10.59 -17.67
C SER A 14 -4.79 10.53 -18.68
N HIS A 15 -4.68 9.40 -19.37
CA HIS A 15 -3.79 9.21 -20.51
C HIS A 15 -4.41 8.16 -21.45
N ASP A 16 -4.72 8.58 -22.69
CA ASP A 16 -5.47 7.77 -23.65
C ASP A 16 -6.77 7.20 -23.05
N ARG A 17 -6.90 5.87 -22.96
CA ARG A 17 -8.04 5.20 -22.36
C ARG A 17 -7.93 5.01 -20.85
N GLN A 18 -6.85 5.43 -20.25
CA GLN A 18 -6.57 5.29 -18.82
C GLN A 18 -7.13 6.47 -18.03
N GLU A 19 -7.72 6.21 -16.89
CA GLU A 19 -8.17 7.21 -15.94
C GLU A 19 -7.91 6.75 -14.51
N ALA A 20 -7.34 7.62 -13.70
CA ALA A 20 -7.18 7.38 -12.26
C ALA A 20 -7.68 8.57 -11.46
N VAL A 21 -8.21 8.29 -10.27
CA VAL A 21 -8.70 9.33 -9.35
C VAL A 21 -7.93 9.24 -8.05
N VAL A 22 -7.32 10.37 -7.67
CA VAL A 22 -6.61 10.55 -6.39
C VAL A 22 -7.45 11.47 -5.51
N THR A 23 -7.52 11.19 -4.21
CA THR A 23 -8.36 11.91 -3.26
C THR A 23 -7.56 12.86 -2.38
N GLU A 24 -8.18 13.99 -1.99
CA GLU A 24 -7.61 14.95 -1.04
C GLU A 24 -7.35 14.31 0.33
N VAL A 25 -8.33 13.54 0.85
CA VAL A 25 -8.17 12.85 2.12
C VAL A 25 -7.31 11.61 1.90
N GLY A 26 -6.17 11.57 2.60
CA GLY A 26 -5.24 10.46 2.59
C GLY A 26 -4.35 10.38 1.35
N ALA A 27 -4.49 11.25 0.35
CA ALA A 27 -3.86 11.12 -0.97
C ALA A 27 -4.10 9.74 -1.59
N GLY A 28 -5.28 9.15 -1.35
CA GLY A 28 -5.61 7.77 -1.74
C GLY A 28 -5.87 7.64 -3.24
N LEU A 29 -5.42 6.56 -3.83
CA LEU A 29 -5.77 6.15 -5.19
C LEU A 29 -7.15 5.47 -5.17
N ARG A 30 -8.23 6.27 -5.34
CA ARG A 30 -9.63 5.83 -5.23
C ARG A 30 -10.03 4.86 -6.34
N SER A 31 -9.62 5.15 -7.57
CA SER A 31 -9.91 4.30 -8.72
C SER A 31 -8.80 4.38 -9.77
N TYR A 32 -8.68 3.32 -10.55
CA TYR A 32 -7.89 3.28 -11.79
C TYR A 32 -8.56 2.32 -12.75
N ARG A 33 -8.84 2.79 -13.97
CA ARG A 33 -9.51 2.03 -15.03
C ARG A 33 -8.87 2.24 -16.39
N ILE A 34 -9.10 1.32 -17.29
CA ILE A 34 -8.72 1.40 -18.70
C ILE A 34 -9.96 1.14 -19.56
N GLY A 35 -10.49 2.19 -20.20
CA GLY A 35 -11.81 2.15 -20.83
C GLY A 35 -12.88 1.80 -19.80
N ASP A 36 -13.63 0.73 -20.04
CA ASP A 36 -14.71 0.26 -19.16
C ASP A 36 -14.26 -0.80 -18.14
N VAL A 37 -12.96 -1.09 -18.07
CA VAL A 37 -12.41 -2.13 -17.17
C VAL A 37 -11.75 -1.49 -15.97
N ASP A 38 -12.26 -1.79 -14.77
CA ASP A 38 -11.62 -1.43 -13.52
C ASP A 38 -10.36 -2.28 -13.30
N ILE A 39 -9.25 -1.60 -13.02
CA ILE A 39 -7.97 -2.21 -12.62
C ILE A 39 -7.87 -2.28 -11.11
N LEU A 40 -8.55 -1.36 -10.43
CA LEU A 40 -8.68 -1.37 -8.96
C LEU A 40 -10.12 -1.61 -8.56
N ASP A 41 -10.32 -2.43 -7.51
CA ASP A 41 -11.56 -2.47 -6.74
C ASP A 41 -11.61 -1.22 -5.84
N GLY A 42 -12.01 -0.10 -6.45
CA GLY A 42 -12.12 1.21 -5.82
C GLY A 42 -13.37 1.38 -4.96
N TYR A 43 -13.80 2.61 -4.74
CA TYR A 43 -15.03 2.98 -4.04
C TYR A 43 -15.67 4.21 -4.70
N ALA A 44 -16.98 4.41 -4.48
CA ALA A 44 -17.71 5.54 -5.07
C ALA A 44 -17.27 6.88 -4.44
N GLU A 45 -17.53 7.98 -5.15
CA GLU A 45 -17.13 9.32 -4.70
C GLU A 45 -17.82 9.73 -3.40
N ASP A 46 -19.06 9.29 -3.21
CA ASP A 46 -19.90 9.55 -2.04
C ASP A 46 -19.70 8.52 -0.90
N GLU A 47 -18.78 7.55 -1.09
CA GLU A 47 -18.41 6.60 -0.06
C GLU A 47 -17.15 7.01 0.70
N MET A 48 -17.10 6.69 1.98
CA MET A 48 -15.88 6.80 2.78
C MET A 48 -14.93 5.66 2.42
N CYS A 49 -13.63 5.95 2.30
CA CYS A 49 -12.60 4.93 2.16
C CYS A 49 -12.66 3.94 3.34
N THR A 50 -12.86 2.67 3.06
CA THR A 50 -12.82 1.58 4.05
C THR A 50 -11.66 0.64 3.77
N VAL A 51 -11.19 -0.08 4.80
CA VAL A 51 -10.10 -1.08 4.74
C VAL A 51 -8.84 -0.56 4.02
N ALA A 52 -8.52 0.72 4.22
CA ALA A 52 -7.37 1.44 3.65
C ALA A 52 -7.27 1.38 2.11
N ARG A 53 -8.38 1.21 1.40
CA ARG A 53 -8.44 1.01 -0.06
C ARG A 53 -7.75 2.13 -0.83
N GLY A 54 -6.63 1.81 -1.50
CA GLY A 54 -5.81 2.76 -2.24
C GLY A 54 -4.98 3.74 -1.40
N ALA A 55 -5.00 3.62 -0.07
CA ALA A 55 -4.33 4.57 0.81
C ALA A 55 -2.81 4.39 0.84
N PRO A 56 -2.03 5.48 0.89
CA PRO A 56 -0.65 5.47 1.38
C PRO A 56 -0.60 5.11 2.87
N LEU A 57 0.35 4.29 3.26
CA LEU A 57 0.53 3.77 4.61
C LEU A 57 1.80 4.37 5.22
N ILE A 58 1.69 5.54 5.82
CA ILE A 58 2.82 6.35 6.29
C ILE A 58 2.55 6.87 7.72
N PRO A 59 3.53 6.91 8.63
CA PRO A 59 4.95 6.59 8.50
C PRO A 59 5.32 5.13 8.78
N TRP A 60 4.35 4.21 8.87
CA TRP A 60 4.56 2.76 8.87
C TRP A 60 3.42 2.06 8.15
N PRO A 61 3.72 1.02 7.34
CA PRO A 61 2.70 0.14 6.78
C PRO A 61 2.29 -0.92 7.81
N ASN A 62 1.11 -1.48 7.63
CA ASN A 62 0.59 -2.58 8.41
C ASN A 62 0.56 -2.31 9.93
N ARG A 63 0.65 -3.34 10.77
CA ARG A 63 0.42 -3.29 12.22
C ARG A 63 1.65 -2.87 13.01
N LEU A 64 1.40 -2.12 14.08
CA LEU A 64 2.34 -1.81 15.16
C LEU A 64 1.70 -2.31 16.46
N ALA A 65 2.30 -3.33 17.06
CA ALA A 65 1.79 -3.99 18.25
C ALA A 65 1.60 -2.98 19.41
N GLU A 66 0.38 -2.94 19.96
CA GLU A 66 0.00 -2.04 21.07
C GLU A 66 0.20 -0.55 20.75
N GLY A 67 0.45 -0.19 19.49
CA GLY A 67 0.84 1.16 19.09
C GLY A 67 2.17 1.63 19.73
N ARG A 68 2.97 0.72 20.32
CA ARG A 68 4.16 1.05 21.08
C ARG A 68 5.44 0.72 20.32
N TYR A 69 6.41 1.60 20.44
CA TYR A 69 7.76 1.38 19.92
C TYR A 69 8.78 2.16 20.72
N GLU A 70 10.04 1.77 20.57
CA GLU A 70 11.18 2.52 21.10
C GLU A 70 12.03 3.04 19.94
N PHE A 71 12.44 4.30 20.01
CA PHE A 71 13.35 4.89 19.05
C PHE A 71 14.38 5.76 19.79
N MET A 72 15.66 5.45 19.57
CA MET A 72 16.78 6.15 20.23
C MET A 72 16.68 6.20 21.77
N GLY A 73 16.23 5.11 22.39
CA GLY A 73 16.10 4.98 23.84
C GLY A 73 14.87 5.69 24.44
N VAL A 74 13.98 6.22 23.58
CA VAL A 74 12.72 6.85 24.02
C VAL A 74 11.56 5.97 23.60
N SER A 75 10.66 5.69 24.55
CA SER A 75 9.43 4.93 24.29
C SER A 75 8.30 5.86 23.83
N TYR A 76 7.57 5.43 22.82
CA TYR A 76 6.44 6.14 22.22
C TYR A 76 5.19 5.24 22.17
N GLN A 77 4.03 5.88 22.23
CA GLN A 77 2.73 5.23 22.14
C GLN A 77 1.83 6.01 21.18
N THR A 78 1.41 5.39 20.09
CA THR A 78 0.40 5.94 19.17
C THR A 78 -1.00 5.46 19.55
N ALA A 79 -2.03 6.10 19.01
CA ALA A 79 -3.41 5.66 19.18
C ALA A 79 -3.62 4.22 18.65
N ILE A 80 -4.41 3.43 19.36
CA ILE A 80 -4.87 2.12 18.90
C ILE A 80 -5.98 2.32 17.87
N THR A 81 -5.73 1.92 16.62
CA THR A 81 -6.66 2.09 15.49
C THR A 81 -7.25 0.77 15.00
N GLU A 82 -6.78 -0.37 15.54
CA GLU A 82 -7.31 -1.71 15.36
C GLU A 82 -7.59 -2.34 16.74
N PRO A 83 -8.68 -1.90 17.45
CA PRO A 83 -8.90 -2.25 18.86
C PRO A 83 -9.05 -3.75 19.12
N ALA A 84 -9.67 -4.49 18.17
CA ALA A 84 -9.93 -5.93 18.33
C ALA A 84 -8.62 -6.75 18.48
N GLN A 85 -7.53 -6.31 17.84
CA GLN A 85 -6.20 -6.92 17.93
C GLN A 85 -5.24 -6.14 18.82
N ASN A 86 -5.70 -5.01 19.40
CA ASN A 86 -4.87 -4.11 20.21
C ASN A 86 -3.61 -3.62 19.46
N ASN A 87 -3.79 -3.16 18.19
CA ASN A 87 -2.73 -2.63 17.35
C ASN A 87 -3.03 -1.20 16.90
N ALA A 88 -1.98 -0.44 16.56
CA ALA A 88 -2.07 0.67 15.64
C ALA A 88 -1.80 0.13 14.21
N ILE A 89 -2.54 0.59 13.20
CA ILE A 89 -2.41 0.07 11.84
C ILE A 89 -2.37 1.18 10.78
N HIS A 90 -1.45 1.04 9.81
CA HIS A 90 -1.35 1.84 8.59
C HIS A 90 -1.01 3.32 8.80
N GLY A 91 -0.18 3.62 9.80
CA GLY A 91 0.37 4.95 10.02
C GLY A 91 -0.65 6.00 10.43
N LEU A 92 -0.40 7.24 10.04
CA LEU A 92 -1.09 8.42 10.54
C LEU A 92 -1.76 9.25 9.44
N THR A 93 -1.37 9.08 8.17
CA THR A 93 -1.67 10.05 7.10
C THR A 93 -2.93 9.77 6.30
N ARG A 94 -3.52 8.58 6.43
CA ARG A 94 -4.66 8.13 5.60
C ARG A 94 -5.98 8.89 5.83
N TRP A 95 -6.08 9.65 6.90
CA TRP A 95 -7.25 10.47 7.23
C TRP A 95 -6.93 11.97 7.27
N MET A 96 -5.72 12.35 6.87
CA MET A 96 -5.32 13.75 6.81
C MET A 96 -5.69 14.36 5.45
N ASN A 97 -5.95 15.66 5.44
CA ASN A 97 -6.08 16.41 4.20
C ASN A 97 -4.69 16.65 3.61
N TRP A 98 -4.53 16.30 2.34
CA TRP A 98 -3.34 16.56 1.56
C TRP A 98 -3.60 17.70 0.58
N GLU A 99 -2.59 18.51 0.35
CA GLU A 99 -2.63 19.50 -0.73
C GLU A 99 -2.37 18.83 -2.06
N GLY A 100 -3.32 18.94 -3.00
CA GLY A 100 -3.20 18.38 -4.34
C GLY A 100 -2.95 19.49 -5.37
N GLU A 101 -1.91 19.30 -6.19
CA GLU A 101 -1.56 20.14 -7.34
C GLU A 101 -1.58 19.28 -8.60
N GLN A 102 -2.51 19.54 -9.51
CA GLN A 102 -2.55 18.89 -10.82
C GLN A 102 -1.58 19.58 -11.74
N THR A 103 -0.41 18.97 -11.98
CA THR A 103 0.69 19.57 -12.76
C THR A 103 0.48 19.44 -14.27
N SER A 104 -0.35 18.45 -14.67
CA SER A 104 -0.79 18.25 -16.06
C SER A 104 -2.07 17.41 -16.10
N GLY A 105 -2.62 17.13 -17.28
CA GLY A 105 -3.80 16.27 -17.44
C GLY A 105 -3.60 14.83 -17.02
N ASN A 106 -2.34 14.38 -16.93
CA ASN A 106 -1.98 13.01 -16.61
C ASN A 106 -1.14 12.88 -15.33
N GLU A 107 -0.99 13.95 -14.55
CA GLU A 107 -0.15 13.93 -13.34
C GLU A 107 -0.75 14.82 -12.23
N VAL A 108 -0.72 14.31 -11.01
CA VAL A 108 -1.03 15.03 -9.79
C VAL A 108 0.04 14.81 -8.73
N ARG A 109 0.43 15.89 -8.06
CA ARG A 109 1.29 15.87 -6.89
C ARG A 109 0.45 16.10 -5.64
N MET A 110 0.54 15.20 -4.68
CA MET A 110 -0.05 15.35 -3.35
C MET A 110 1.05 15.66 -2.35
N SER A 111 0.85 16.62 -1.46
CA SER A 111 1.82 17.02 -0.44
C SER A 111 1.19 17.17 0.94
N LEU A 112 1.96 16.80 1.97
CA LEU A 112 1.56 16.91 3.37
C LEU A 112 2.78 17.21 4.23
N LEU A 113 2.66 18.16 5.15
CA LEU A 113 3.58 18.32 6.26
C LEU A 113 2.95 17.65 7.49
N LEU A 114 3.45 16.46 7.84
CA LEU A 114 3.06 15.76 9.06
C LEU A 114 3.78 16.43 10.25
N HIS A 115 3.02 17.19 11.04
CA HIS A 115 3.52 17.83 12.24
C HIS A 115 3.68 16.82 13.39
N PRO A 116 4.56 17.14 14.37
CA PRO A 116 4.68 16.36 15.60
C PRO A 116 3.33 16.16 16.26
N GLN A 117 3.06 14.91 16.67
CA GLN A 117 1.86 14.55 17.41
C GLN A 117 2.16 13.47 18.44
N GLU A 118 1.21 13.22 19.35
CA GLU A 118 1.34 12.17 20.34
C GLU A 118 1.71 10.82 19.69
N GLY A 119 2.73 10.17 20.24
CA GLY A 119 3.26 8.90 19.72
C GLY A 119 4.14 9.02 18.47
N TYR A 120 4.22 10.18 17.81
CA TYR A 120 5.15 10.43 16.69
C TYR A 120 5.58 11.91 16.68
N PRO A 121 6.47 12.32 17.60
CA PRO A 121 6.85 13.73 17.79
C PRO A 121 7.92 14.19 16.79
N PHE A 122 7.73 13.87 15.51
CA PHE A 122 8.64 14.18 14.44
C PHE A 122 7.95 14.94 13.32
N THR A 123 8.71 15.80 12.62
CA THR A 123 8.20 16.55 11.45
C THR A 123 8.63 15.85 10.18
N LEU A 124 7.67 15.41 9.36
CA LEU A 124 7.90 14.68 8.13
C LEU A 124 7.20 15.39 6.97
N ALA A 125 7.98 15.89 5.99
CA ALA A 125 7.42 16.42 4.76
C ALA A 125 7.25 15.29 3.74
N LEU A 126 6.06 15.18 3.17
CA LEU A 126 5.66 14.11 2.26
C LEU A 126 5.24 14.67 0.91
N ALA A 127 5.65 14.00 -0.15
CA ALA A 127 5.14 14.22 -1.50
C ALA A 127 4.87 12.88 -2.18
N ILE A 128 3.71 12.76 -2.83
CA ILE A 128 3.34 11.59 -3.65
C ILE A 128 2.98 12.10 -5.04
N HIS A 129 3.67 11.60 -6.06
CA HIS A 129 3.38 11.88 -7.46
C HIS A 129 2.67 10.70 -8.09
N TYR A 130 1.50 10.92 -8.63
CA TYR A 130 0.72 9.98 -9.42
C TYR A 130 0.79 10.42 -10.88
N ARG A 131 1.18 9.53 -11.77
CA ARG A 131 1.29 9.80 -13.19
C ARG A 131 0.79 8.63 -14.03
N LEU A 132 0.05 8.95 -15.09
CA LEU A 132 -0.33 8.01 -16.16
C LEU A 132 0.48 8.30 -17.43
N ASP A 133 1.01 7.27 -18.04
CA ASP A 133 1.62 7.31 -19.37
C ASP A 133 1.35 5.98 -20.12
N GLU A 134 1.99 5.77 -21.26
CA GLU A 134 1.87 4.54 -22.07
C GLU A 134 2.26 3.27 -21.32
N ARG A 135 3.00 3.39 -20.24
CA ARG A 135 3.44 2.27 -19.35
C ARG A 135 2.50 2.06 -18.16
N GLY A 136 1.37 2.77 -18.13
CA GLY A 136 0.39 2.65 -17.06
C GLY A 136 0.56 3.68 -15.95
N LEU A 137 0.10 3.32 -14.75
CA LEU A 137 0.19 4.16 -13.56
C LEU A 137 1.55 4.01 -12.90
N SER A 138 2.18 5.13 -12.59
CA SER A 138 3.35 5.20 -11.71
C SER A 138 3.07 6.09 -10.50
N VAL A 139 3.58 5.67 -9.33
CA VAL A 139 3.44 6.36 -8.05
C VAL A 139 4.81 6.46 -7.39
N ARG A 140 5.23 7.69 -7.10
CA ARG A 140 6.50 7.97 -6.44
C ARG A 140 6.25 8.70 -5.13
N THR A 141 6.67 8.09 -4.03
CA THR A 141 6.58 8.67 -2.68
C THR A 141 7.96 9.17 -2.26
N THR A 142 8.02 10.41 -1.80
CA THR A 142 9.22 11.00 -1.18
C THR A 142 8.85 11.49 0.22
N ALA A 143 9.65 11.07 1.20
CA ALA A 143 9.54 11.50 2.58
C ALA A 143 10.84 12.18 3.00
N THR A 144 10.75 13.40 3.54
CA THR A 144 11.89 14.20 3.98
C THR A 144 11.75 14.51 5.46
N ASN A 145 12.78 14.22 6.24
CA ASN A 145 12.82 14.66 7.63
C ASN A 145 13.00 16.18 7.69
N ALA A 146 11.92 16.90 7.97
CA ALA A 146 11.91 18.36 8.10
C ALA A 146 12.13 18.84 9.57
N GLY A 147 12.40 17.90 10.47
CA GLY A 147 12.70 18.19 11.89
C GLY A 147 14.19 18.28 12.19
N ALA A 148 14.51 18.53 13.46
CA ALA A 148 15.88 18.73 13.94
C ALA A 148 16.54 17.45 14.50
N GLN A 149 15.81 16.33 14.57
CA GLN A 149 16.31 15.05 15.11
C GLN A 149 16.02 13.90 14.13
N PRO A 150 16.80 12.80 14.18
CA PRO A 150 16.49 11.62 13.40
C PRO A 150 15.08 11.10 13.69
N LEU A 151 14.42 10.52 12.70
CA LEU A 151 13.08 9.94 12.84
C LEU A 151 12.98 8.54 12.24
N PRO A 152 12.09 7.67 12.77
CA PRO A 152 11.78 6.37 12.18
C PRO A 152 10.76 6.55 11.04
N TYR A 153 10.96 5.84 9.93
CA TYR A 153 10.10 5.91 8.77
C TYR A 153 9.94 4.55 8.08
N GLY A 154 8.78 4.32 7.55
CA GLY A 154 8.47 3.29 6.60
C GLY A 154 7.25 3.71 5.79
N ALA A 155 7.09 3.15 4.60
CA ALA A 155 5.97 3.45 3.72
C ALA A 155 5.41 2.18 3.09
N GLY A 156 4.13 2.23 2.78
CA GLY A 156 3.44 1.25 1.97
C GLY A 156 2.31 1.88 1.18
N GLN A 157 1.67 1.07 0.35
CA GLN A 157 0.51 1.43 -0.45
C GLN A 157 -0.49 0.28 -0.44
N HIS A 158 -1.79 0.57 -0.48
CA HIS A 158 -2.82 -0.45 -0.30
C HIS A 158 -3.78 -0.60 -1.51
N PRO A 159 -3.27 -0.76 -2.75
CA PRO A 159 -4.14 -1.00 -3.90
C PRO A 159 -4.82 -2.37 -3.80
N TYR A 160 -6.08 -2.44 -4.19
CA TYR A 160 -6.82 -3.68 -4.38
C TYR A 160 -6.97 -3.91 -5.89
N LEU A 161 -6.18 -4.82 -6.46
CA LEU A 161 -6.19 -5.09 -7.89
C LEU A 161 -7.35 -6.02 -8.27
N THR A 162 -7.95 -5.73 -9.42
CA THR A 162 -8.96 -6.59 -10.06
C THR A 162 -8.69 -6.71 -11.55
N LEU A 163 -9.27 -7.69 -12.18
CA LEU A 163 -9.24 -7.90 -13.63
C LEU A 163 -10.67 -7.98 -14.21
N GLY A 164 -11.64 -7.35 -13.50
CA GLY A 164 -13.04 -7.45 -13.85
C GLY A 164 -13.62 -8.84 -13.61
N THR A 165 -13.00 -9.64 -12.74
CA THR A 165 -13.54 -10.91 -12.25
C THR A 165 -14.45 -10.66 -11.05
N ASP A 166 -15.45 -11.50 -10.85
CA ASP A 166 -16.34 -11.39 -9.68
C ASP A 166 -15.60 -11.57 -8.36
N ARG A 167 -14.57 -12.43 -8.36
CA ARG A 167 -13.76 -12.74 -7.19
C ARG A 167 -12.32 -13.02 -7.60
N VAL A 168 -11.41 -12.78 -6.66
CA VAL A 168 -9.97 -13.07 -6.83
C VAL A 168 -9.67 -14.55 -7.01
N ASP A 169 -10.60 -15.41 -6.66
CA ASP A 169 -10.49 -16.88 -6.81
C ASP A 169 -10.14 -17.30 -8.26
N ALA A 170 -10.71 -16.58 -9.24
CA ALA A 170 -10.49 -16.87 -10.67
C ALA A 170 -9.18 -16.27 -11.22
N ILE A 171 -8.46 -15.50 -10.42
CA ILE A 171 -7.22 -14.85 -10.83
C ILE A 171 -6.05 -15.83 -10.65
N THR A 172 -5.19 -15.93 -11.65
CA THR A 172 -3.88 -16.57 -11.57
C THR A 172 -2.88 -15.53 -11.07
N LEU A 173 -2.19 -15.84 -9.98
CA LEU A 173 -1.16 -15.00 -9.34
C LEU A 173 0.23 -15.58 -9.60
N ARG A 174 1.20 -14.73 -9.96
CA ARG A 174 2.64 -14.97 -9.83
C ARG A 174 3.20 -13.95 -8.85
N LEU A 175 3.82 -14.44 -7.77
CA LEU A 175 4.46 -13.63 -6.74
C LEU A 175 5.90 -14.10 -6.55
N PRO A 176 6.91 -13.33 -7.00
CA PRO A 176 8.31 -13.71 -6.91
C PRO A 176 8.89 -13.40 -5.52
N ALA A 177 8.41 -14.09 -4.50
CA ALA A 177 8.86 -13.97 -3.11
C ALA A 177 9.22 -15.35 -2.57
N LEU A 178 10.38 -15.47 -1.92
CA LEU A 178 10.89 -16.76 -1.43
C LEU A 178 10.43 -17.07 -0.01
N LEU A 179 10.09 -16.03 0.77
CA LEU A 179 9.77 -16.18 2.19
C LEU A 179 8.46 -15.48 2.52
N SER A 180 7.65 -16.11 3.38
CA SER A 180 6.51 -15.50 4.06
C SER A 180 6.84 -15.27 5.53
N MET A 181 6.17 -14.31 6.15
CA MET A 181 6.32 -14.00 7.56
C MET A 181 5.25 -14.72 8.37
N GLU A 182 5.68 -15.51 9.36
CA GLU A 182 4.76 -16.08 10.33
C GLU A 182 4.23 -14.99 11.26
N VAL A 183 2.94 -15.05 11.58
CA VAL A 183 2.27 -14.12 12.48
C VAL A 183 1.60 -14.83 13.64
N ASP A 184 1.43 -14.13 14.76
CA ASP A 184 0.64 -14.57 15.91
C ASP A 184 -0.87 -14.36 15.69
N ALA A 185 -1.68 -14.69 16.71
CA ALA A 185 -3.13 -14.51 16.67
C ALA A 185 -3.59 -13.02 16.55
N ARG A 186 -2.69 -12.07 16.82
CA ARG A 186 -2.90 -10.63 16.65
C ARG A 186 -2.41 -10.11 15.30
N GLN A 187 -1.98 -11.01 14.42
CA GLN A 187 -1.38 -10.68 13.12
C GLN A 187 -0.05 -9.89 13.25
N ILE A 188 0.69 -10.12 14.33
CA ILE A 188 2.02 -9.54 14.55
C ILE A 188 3.08 -10.57 14.16
N PRO A 189 4.10 -10.19 13.38
CA PRO A 189 5.18 -11.11 13.04
C PRO A 189 5.87 -11.71 14.25
N THR A 190 6.01 -13.03 14.27
CA THR A 190 6.72 -13.80 15.33
C THR A 190 8.25 -13.66 15.23
N GLY A 191 8.74 -13.16 14.10
CA GLY A 191 10.15 -13.12 13.75
C GLY A 191 10.60 -14.34 12.90
N ARG A 192 9.76 -15.38 12.76
CA ARG A 192 10.05 -16.52 11.89
C ARG A 192 9.70 -16.20 10.43
N LEU A 193 10.63 -16.56 9.54
CA LEU A 193 10.44 -16.56 8.10
C LEU A 193 10.29 -18.01 7.61
N ILE A 194 9.29 -18.24 6.78
CA ILE A 194 8.93 -19.56 6.26
C ILE A 194 9.17 -19.57 4.75
N GLN A 195 9.89 -20.56 4.24
CA GLN A 195 10.02 -20.76 2.81
C GLN A 195 8.64 -21.02 2.19
N VAL A 196 8.31 -20.30 1.11
CA VAL A 196 7.01 -20.47 0.45
C VAL A 196 6.93 -21.74 -0.38
N LYS A 197 8.06 -22.25 -0.86
CA LYS A 197 8.13 -23.40 -1.74
C LYS A 197 7.41 -24.61 -1.14
N GLU A 198 6.55 -25.23 -1.93
CA GLU A 198 5.75 -26.41 -1.56
C GLU A 198 4.72 -26.15 -0.43
N THR A 199 4.39 -24.87 -0.16
CA THR A 199 3.31 -24.49 0.75
C THR A 199 2.11 -23.96 -0.01
N GLU A 200 1.00 -23.69 0.69
CA GLU A 200 -0.16 -23.00 0.14
C GLU A 200 0.15 -21.55 -0.32
N PHE A 201 1.28 -20.99 0.09
CA PHE A 201 1.75 -19.64 -0.27
C PHE A 201 2.75 -19.64 -1.42
N ASP A 202 3.01 -20.79 -2.05
CA ASP A 202 3.90 -20.90 -3.21
C ASP A 202 3.19 -20.38 -4.48
N PHE A 203 3.51 -19.14 -4.86
CA PHE A 203 3.11 -18.49 -6.09
C PHE A 203 4.32 -18.08 -6.95
N LEU A 204 5.48 -18.76 -6.75
CA LEU A 204 6.66 -18.54 -7.57
C LEU A 204 6.37 -18.84 -9.05
N ASP A 205 5.70 -19.93 -9.30
CA ASP A 205 5.10 -20.25 -10.58
C ASP A 205 3.64 -19.76 -10.61
N PRO A 206 3.15 -19.26 -11.76
CA PRO A 206 1.78 -18.78 -11.89
C PRO A 206 0.77 -19.88 -11.56
N ARG A 207 -0.13 -19.63 -10.63
CA ARG A 207 -1.24 -20.53 -10.30
C ARG A 207 -2.50 -19.77 -9.86
N PRO A 208 -3.70 -20.34 -10.00
CA PRO A 208 -4.93 -19.75 -9.48
C PRO A 208 -4.85 -19.52 -7.97
N ILE A 209 -5.39 -18.36 -7.51
CA ILE A 209 -5.56 -18.08 -6.08
C ILE A 209 -6.52 -19.11 -5.49
N GLY A 210 -7.60 -19.43 -6.20
CA GLY A 210 -8.60 -20.39 -5.74
C GLY A 210 -9.15 -20.03 -4.36
N SER A 211 -9.23 -21.01 -3.48
CA SER A 211 -9.68 -20.86 -2.10
C SER A 211 -8.58 -20.44 -1.12
N THR A 212 -7.33 -20.26 -1.57
CA THR A 212 -6.23 -19.82 -0.71
C THR A 212 -6.59 -18.49 -0.05
N ARG A 213 -6.43 -18.43 1.27
CA ARG A 213 -6.64 -17.22 2.07
C ARG A 213 -5.30 -16.59 2.39
N LEU A 214 -5.14 -15.34 2.02
CA LEU A 214 -3.94 -14.57 2.25
C LEU A 214 -4.29 -13.34 3.10
N ASP A 215 -3.60 -13.17 4.18
CA ASP A 215 -3.38 -11.95 4.97
C ASP A 215 -1.92 -12.06 5.46
N THR A 216 -0.99 -12.04 4.47
CA THR A 216 0.37 -12.56 4.66
C THR A 216 1.38 -11.58 4.06
N ALA A 217 2.38 -11.21 4.85
CA ALA A 217 3.52 -10.45 4.36
C ALA A 217 4.59 -11.39 3.80
N PHE A 218 5.13 -11.03 2.65
CA PHE A 218 6.18 -11.75 1.95
C PHE A 218 7.44 -10.88 1.87
N THR A 219 8.60 -11.55 1.80
CA THR A 219 9.91 -10.90 1.67
C THR A 219 10.88 -11.80 0.87
N SER A 220 12.14 -11.39 0.76
CA SER A 220 13.10 -12.02 -0.15
C SER A 220 12.56 -12.04 -1.57
N LEU A 221 12.12 -10.85 -2.00
CA LEU A 221 11.57 -10.63 -3.33
C LEU A 221 12.67 -10.84 -4.37
N VAL A 222 12.32 -11.49 -5.48
CA VAL A 222 13.24 -11.76 -6.58
C VAL A 222 12.98 -10.74 -7.70
N PRO A 223 13.85 -9.73 -7.85
CA PRO A 223 13.69 -8.74 -8.90
C PRO A 223 14.02 -9.33 -10.28
N ASP A 224 13.45 -8.73 -11.30
CA ASP A 224 13.83 -8.97 -12.68
C ASP A 224 15.20 -8.33 -12.99
N THR A 225 15.73 -8.54 -14.19
CA THR A 225 17.08 -8.07 -14.60
C THR A 225 17.25 -6.55 -14.60
N ASP A 226 16.13 -5.79 -14.63
CA ASP A 226 16.11 -4.33 -14.54
C ASP A 226 15.99 -3.80 -13.09
N GLY A 227 16.04 -4.70 -12.10
CA GLY A 227 15.98 -4.37 -10.68
C GLY A 227 14.57 -4.14 -10.13
N LEU A 228 13.53 -4.28 -10.94
CA LEU A 228 12.14 -4.16 -10.50
C LEU A 228 11.58 -5.53 -10.10
N THR A 229 10.83 -5.56 -9.01
CA THR A 229 10.01 -6.74 -8.67
C THR A 229 8.65 -6.60 -9.32
N ARG A 230 8.18 -7.65 -10.01
CA ARG A 230 6.88 -7.66 -10.69
C ARG A 230 5.99 -8.79 -10.20
N ILE A 231 4.83 -8.41 -9.67
CA ILE A 231 3.75 -9.33 -9.29
C ILE A 231 2.73 -9.30 -10.40
N VAL A 232 2.38 -10.47 -10.92
CA VAL A 232 1.55 -10.60 -12.12
C VAL A 232 0.23 -11.28 -11.79
N LEU A 233 -0.86 -10.66 -12.18
CA LEU A 233 -2.22 -11.19 -12.16
C LEU A 233 -2.68 -11.46 -13.60
N THR A 234 -3.30 -12.61 -13.85
CA THR A 234 -3.90 -12.93 -15.14
C THR A 234 -5.28 -13.56 -15.00
N SER A 235 -6.19 -13.25 -15.94
CA SER A 235 -7.50 -13.90 -16.07
C SER A 235 -7.95 -13.85 -17.52
N GLY A 236 -7.96 -14.99 -18.22
CA GLY A 236 -8.13 -15.03 -19.66
C GLY A 236 -7.02 -14.24 -20.37
N GLU A 237 -7.40 -13.32 -21.25
CA GLU A 237 -6.47 -12.44 -21.97
C GLU A 237 -6.03 -11.20 -21.16
N ARG A 238 -6.71 -10.92 -20.05
CA ARG A 238 -6.40 -9.76 -19.19
C ARG A 238 -5.21 -10.03 -18.31
N ARG A 239 -4.37 -9.02 -18.19
CA ARG A 239 -3.16 -9.08 -17.34
C ARG A 239 -2.98 -7.74 -16.61
N SER A 240 -2.70 -7.79 -15.31
CA SER A 240 -2.23 -6.65 -14.53
C SER A 240 -0.90 -6.99 -13.87
N THR A 241 0.05 -6.09 -13.93
CA THR A 241 1.37 -6.23 -13.32
C THR A 241 1.57 -5.08 -12.35
N LEU A 242 1.68 -5.38 -11.07
CA LEU A 242 2.19 -4.44 -10.09
C LEU A 242 3.72 -4.56 -10.09
N TRP A 243 4.40 -3.45 -10.34
CA TRP A 243 5.85 -3.36 -10.24
C TRP A 243 6.26 -2.46 -9.06
N MET A 244 7.42 -2.72 -8.48
CA MET A 244 7.99 -1.92 -7.42
C MET A 244 9.51 -1.90 -7.51
N ASP A 245 10.13 -0.79 -7.10
CA ASP A 245 11.58 -0.63 -7.06
C ASP A 245 12.21 -1.30 -5.83
N ALA A 246 13.53 -1.27 -5.74
CA ALA A 246 14.31 -1.92 -4.68
C ALA A 246 14.09 -1.30 -3.27
N ALA A 247 13.41 -0.15 -3.16
CA ALA A 247 13.04 0.41 -1.87
C ALA A 247 11.97 -0.43 -1.16
N TYR A 248 11.18 -1.18 -1.91
CA TYR A 248 10.16 -2.07 -1.38
C TYR A 248 10.72 -3.49 -1.21
N SER A 249 11.04 -3.85 0.02
CA SER A 249 11.59 -5.18 0.37
C SER A 249 10.55 -6.17 0.84
N TYR A 250 9.31 -5.72 1.00
CA TYR A 250 8.17 -6.52 1.47
C TYR A 250 6.94 -6.27 0.59
N VAL A 251 6.06 -7.26 0.55
CA VAL A 251 4.71 -7.10 0.00
C VAL A 251 3.71 -7.82 0.88
N MET A 252 2.63 -7.14 1.24
CA MET A 252 1.47 -7.77 1.86
C MET A 252 0.52 -8.23 0.78
N VAL A 253 0.01 -9.45 0.90
CA VAL A 253 -1.03 -9.97 0.02
C VAL A 253 -2.26 -10.28 0.86
N PHE A 254 -3.39 -9.67 0.47
CA PHE A 254 -4.65 -9.80 1.19
C PHE A 254 -5.79 -10.16 0.24
N THR A 255 -6.38 -11.34 0.43
CA THR A 255 -7.50 -11.83 -0.40
C THR A 255 -8.85 -11.24 0.00
N GLY A 256 -8.90 -10.44 1.05
CA GLY A 256 -10.12 -9.71 1.45
C GLY A 256 -11.17 -10.56 2.15
N ASP A 257 -10.83 -11.73 2.70
CA ASP A 257 -11.78 -12.65 3.34
C ASP A 257 -12.44 -12.05 4.59
N THR A 258 -11.73 -11.17 5.30
CA THR A 258 -12.18 -10.57 6.57
C THR A 258 -12.75 -9.17 6.41
N ILE A 259 -12.90 -8.67 5.16
CA ILE A 259 -13.54 -7.37 4.90
C ILE A 259 -14.94 -7.36 5.54
N PRO A 260 -15.26 -6.33 6.37
CA PRO A 260 -16.54 -6.28 7.09
C PRO A 260 -17.76 -6.36 6.15
N GLN A 261 -17.73 -5.65 5.03
CA GLN A 261 -18.79 -5.66 4.03
C GLN A 261 -18.76 -6.97 3.24
N ALA A 262 -19.68 -7.88 3.53
CA ALA A 262 -19.72 -9.21 2.92
C ALA A 262 -19.71 -9.20 1.38
N GLY A 263 -20.41 -8.24 0.75
CA GLY A 263 -20.46 -8.07 -0.70
C GLY A 263 -19.13 -7.59 -1.33
N ARG A 264 -18.17 -7.13 -0.51
CA ARG A 264 -16.85 -6.68 -0.97
C ARG A 264 -15.75 -7.72 -0.75
N ARG A 265 -16.07 -8.83 -0.05
CA ARG A 265 -15.07 -9.88 0.23
C ARG A 265 -14.60 -10.53 -1.05
N ARG A 266 -13.28 -10.62 -1.19
CA ARG A 266 -12.59 -11.23 -2.33
C ARG A 266 -12.91 -10.60 -3.70
N LYS A 267 -13.36 -9.32 -3.73
CA LYS A 267 -13.60 -8.57 -4.99
C LYS A 267 -12.30 -8.07 -5.61
N GLY A 268 -11.35 -7.62 -4.80
CA GLY A 268 -10.02 -7.18 -5.20
C GLY A 268 -8.95 -7.85 -4.35
N LEU A 269 -7.78 -8.06 -4.94
CA LEU A 269 -6.59 -8.56 -4.25
C LEU A 269 -5.78 -7.38 -3.72
N GLY A 270 -5.69 -7.23 -2.41
CA GLY A 270 -4.74 -6.30 -1.79
C GLY A 270 -3.32 -6.75 -2.11
N LEU A 271 -2.58 -5.94 -2.85
CA LEU A 271 -1.15 -6.13 -3.11
C LEU A 271 -0.44 -4.88 -2.62
N GLU A 272 0.17 -4.95 -1.45
CA GLU A 272 0.68 -3.79 -0.74
C GLU A 272 2.22 -3.77 -0.77
N PRO A 273 2.84 -2.98 -1.66
CA PRO A 273 4.28 -2.71 -1.55
C PRO A 273 4.58 -2.07 -0.19
N MET A 274 5.60 -2.58 0.51
CA MET A 274 6.03 -2.05 1.80
C MET A 274 7.55 -1.92 1.85
N THR A 275 8.05 -0.77 2.30
CA THR A 275 9.50 -0.54 2.45
C THR A 275 10.07 -1.25 3.67
N CYS A 276 9.24 -1.53 4.67
CA CYS A 276 9.61 -2.24 5.89
C CYS A 276 8.56 -3.28 6.25
N ALA A 277 8.92 -4.21 7.12
CA ALA A 277 8.04 -5.26 7.61
C ALA A 277 6.87 -4.70 8.43
N PRO A 278 5.75 -5.45 8.57
CA PRO A 278 4.82 -5.20 9.67
C PRO A 278 5.54 -5.18 11.02
N ASN A 279 5.13 -4.28 11.91
CA ASN A 279 5.73 -4.08 13.24
C ASN A 279 7.20 -3.59 13.22
N ALA A 280 7.66 -3.00 12.10
CA ALA A 280 9.06 -2.58 11.92
C ALA A 280 9.52 -1.54 12.94
N PHE A 281 8.65 -0.68 13.44
CA PHE A 281 8.99 0.30 14.48
C PHE A 281 9.42 -0.37 15.80
N ARG A 282 9.02 -1.64 16.04
CA ARG A 282 9.49 -2.45 17.17
C ARG A 282 10.61 -3.40 16.79
N SER A 283 10.50 -4.06 15.64
CA SER A 283 11.46 -5.10 15.24
C SER A 283 12.73 -4.55 14.61
N GLY A 284 12.66 -3.35 14.03
CA GLY A 284 13.73 -2.77 13.22
C GLY A 284 13.82 -3.34 11.79
N ALA A 285 12.99 -4.33 11.42
CA ALA A 285 13.08 -5.02 10.14
C ALA A 285 12.71 -4.10 8.96
N GLY A 286 13.71 -3.63 8.21
CA GLY A 286 13.56 -2.69 7.10
C GLY A 286 13.25 -1.25 7.52
N LEU A 287 13.30 -0.93 8.82
CA LEU A 287 13.06 0.41 9.32
C LEU A 287 14.05 1.42 8.74
N ILE A 288 13.53 2.47 8.13
CA ILE A 288 14.34 3.58 7.62
C ILE A 288 14.52 4.61 8.73
N ARG A 289 15.76 5.00 8.97
CA ARG A 289 16.10 6.09 9.89
C ARG A 289 16.51 7.31 9.07
N LEU A 290 15.69 8.35 9.09
CA LEU A 290 15.99 9.59 8.39
C LEU A 290 16.68 10.58 9.32
N ALA A 291 17.94 10.96 9.02
CA ALA A 291 18.61 12.07 9.64
C ALA A 291 17.91 13.41 9.28
N PRO A 292 18.08 14.48 10.06
CA PRO A 292 17.58 15.81 9.69
C PRO A 292 17.95 16.21 8.26
N GLY A 293 16.99 16.64 7.47
CA GLY A 293 17.16 17.01 6.06
C GLY A 293 17.28 15.83 5.08
N ALA A 294 17.44 14.59 5.55
CA ALA A 294 17.51 13.41 4.70
C ALA A 294 16.14 13.03 4.13
N SER A 295 16.16 12.44 2.93
CA SER A 295 14.96 11.96 2.26
C SER A 295 15.07 10.47 1.89
N ALA A 296 13.93 9.78 1.89
CA ALA A 296 13.75 8.46 1.29
C ALA A 296 12.73 8.57 0.16
N THR A 297 13.00 7.84 -0.93
CA THR A 297 12.10 7.78 -2.09
C THR A 297 11.86 6.33 -2.45
N SER A 298 10.62 6.02 -2.82
CA SER A 298 10.21 4.71 -3.31
C SER A 298 9.23 4.87 -4.47
N ALA A 299 9.24 3.94 -5.43
CA ALA A 299 8.36 3.98 -6.58
C ALA A 299 7.74 2.60 -6.86
N TRP A 300 6.46 2.62 -7.21
CA TRP A 300 5.70 1.46 -7.65
C TRP A 300 4.71 1.87 -8.75
N GLY A 301 4.07 0.91 -9.36
CA GLY A 301 3.04 1.23 -10.34
C GLY A 301 2.31 0.01 -10.85
N ILE A 302 1.38 0.25 -11.77
CA ILE A 302 0.53 -0.77 -12.37
C ILE A 302 0.59 -0.61 -13.89
N PHE A 303 0.94 -1.68 -14.58
CA PHE A 303 0.75 -1.84 -16.01
C PHE A 303 -0.32 -2.90 -16.25
N ALA A 304 -1.33 -2.59 -17.07
CA ALA A 304 -2.40 -3.55 -17.37
C ALA A 304 -2.71 -3.62 -18.87
N VAL A 305 -3.07 -4.81 -19.30
CA VAL A 305 -3.61 -5.11 -20.64
C VAL A 305 -5.02 -5.68 -20.45
N VAL A 306 -6.01 -5.05 -21.10
CA VAL A 306 -7.45 -5.37 -20.95
C VAL A 306 -8.13 -5.51 -22.31
#